data_472a8f5c4498d6604edd58f144a9d885
#
_entry.id   472a8f5c4498d6604edd58f144a9d885
#
_cell.length_a   1.000
_cell.length_b   1.000
_cell.length_c   1.000
_cell.angle_alpha   90.00
_cell.angle_beta   90.00
_cell.angle_gamma   90.00
#
_symmetry.space_group_name_H-M   'P 1'
#
loop_
_entity.id
_entity.type
_entity.pdbx_description
1 polymer ?
#
loop_
_entity_poly.entity_id
_entity_poly.type
_entity_poly.pdbx_seq_one_letter_code
_entity_poly.pdbx_strand_id
1 'polypeptide(L)'
;MTKGFFMSDRAAAARVLAPSDALTVETVRSVRHWNEHLFSFTITRPPSFRFRSGEFVMLGLPGERRPLLRAYSIASPAWAEELEFLSIKVPDGPLTSQLQRIRAGDQLFLGRKPTGTLVADALLPGRRLFLLATGTGLAPFMSLVRDPDIYERFNQMVLVHSVRQVGDLAYRADLESHLAGDPLVQDQALLQLSYLPTVTRAPFRTTGRIDALIDDGTLFGPPLTGPKAFDPEIDRVMLCGSMTMIRSLAARLEAEGFAEG
;
A
#
# COMPACT_ATOMS: atom_id res chain seq x y z
N MET A 1 -47.67 -29.24 25.63
CA MET A 1 -47.36 -29.40 24.20
C MET A 1 -46.64 -28.13 23.72
N THR A 2 -45.32 -28.13 23.74
CA THR A 2 -44.51 -26.96 23.40
C THR A 2 -43.93 -27.20 21.99
N LYS A 3 -44.41 -26.43 21.02
CA LYS A 3 -43.88 -26.47 19.65
C LYS A 3 -42.56 -25.69 19.59
N GLY A 4 -41.47 -26.41 19.43
CA GLY A 4 -40.17 -25.80 19.10
C GLY A 4 -40.18 -25.31 17.66
N PHE A 5 -39.86 -24.02 17.49
CA PHE A 5 -39.61 -23.41 16.18
C PHE A 5 -38.16 -23.64 15.84
N PHE A 6 -37.87 -24.55 14.92
CA PHE A 6 -36.57 -24.65 14.26
C PHE A 6 -36.44 -23.50 13.28
N MET A 7 -35.62 -22.50 13.61
CA MET A 7 -35.15 -21.56 12.62
C MET A 7 -34.15 -22.28 11.69
N SER A 8 -34.61 -22.56 10.50
CA SER A 8 -33.75 -23.01 9.38
C SER A 8 -32.75 -21.92 9.06
N ASP A 9 -31.51 -22.20 9.37
CA ASP A 9 -30.37 -21.42 8.92
C ASP A 9 -30.24 -21.61 7.39
N ARG A 10 -30.82 -20.68 6.62
CA ARG A 10 -30.63 -20.61 5.20
C ARG A 10 -29.18 -20.20 4.96
N ALA A 11 -28.32 -21.19 4.77
CA ALA A 11 -27.03 -20.99 4.13
C ALA A 11 -27.27 -20.24 2.81
N ALA A 12 -26.91 -18.97 2.77
CA ALA A 12 -26.93 -18.19 1.53
C ALA A 12 -26.04 -18.94 0.54
N ALA A 13 -26.65 -19.53 -0.50
CA ALA A 13 -25.94 -20.21 -1.55
C ALA A 13 -24.84 -19.26 -2.05
N ALA A 14 -23.59 -19.66 -1.94
CA ALA A 14 -22.46 -18.89 -2.40
C ALA A 14 -22.69 -18.56 -3.87
N ARG A 15 -22.91 -17.28 -4.16
CA ARG A 15 -23.09 -16.82 -5.55
C ARG A 15 -21.79 -17.11 -6.28
N VAL A 16 -21.82 -18.06 -7.22
CA VAL A 16 -20.68 -18.35 -8.09
C VAL A 16 -20.38 -17.09 -8.89
N LEU A 17 -19.20 -16.52 -8.68
CA LEU A 17 -18.76 -15.35 -9.44
C LEU A 17 -18.40 -15.79 -10.86
N ALA A 18 -18.76 -14.98 -11.84
CA ALA A 18 -18.41 -15.22 -13.24
C ALA A 18 -17.51 -14.09 -13.76
N PRO A 19 -16.43 -14.41 -14.48
CA PRO A 19 -15.58 -13.42 -15.12
C PRO A 19 -16.34 -12.69 -16.23
N SER A 20 -15.83 -11.52 -16.61
CA SER A 20 -16.30 -10.73 -17.75
C SER A 20 -15.11 -10.20 -18.57
N ASP A 21 -15.38 -9.46 -19.63
CA ASP A 21 -14.33 -8.82 -20.44
C ASP A 21 -13.47 -7.83 -19.62
N ALA A 22 -14.03 -7.24 -18.57
CA ALA A 22 -13.35 -6.27 -17.72
C ALA A 22 -12.80 -6.86 -16.40
N LEU A 23 -13.32 -8.01 -15.96
CA LEU A 23 -13.05 -8.58 -14.64
C LEU A 23 -12.65 -10.04 -14.72
N THR A 24 -11.67 -10.43 -13.90
CA THR A 24 -11.43 -11.83 -13.55
C THR A 24 -12.03 -12.15 -12.19
N VAL A 25 -12.07 -13.43 -11.86
CA VAL A 25 -12.47 -13.93 -10.55
C VAL A 25 -11.26 -14.60 -9.93
N GLU A 26 -10.82 -14.05 -8.80
CA GLU A 26 -9.62 -14.51 -8.12
C GLU A 26 -9.96 -15.07 -6.74
N THR A 27 -9.14 -16.00 -6.28
CA THR A 27 -9.32 -16.66 -4.98
C THR A 27 -8.43 -16.03 -3.93
N VAL A 28 -8.99 -15.69 -2.78
CA VAL A 28 -8.24 -15.25 -1.59
C VAL A 28 -7.35 -16.40 -1.10
N ARG A 29 -6.07 -16.14 -0.95
CA ARG A 29 -5.07 -17.09 -0.48
C ARG A 29 -4.82 -16.96 1.02
N SER A 30 -4.68 -15.73 1.49
CA SER A 30 -4.48 -15.45 2.90
C SER A 30 -5.13 -14.14 3.31
N VAL A 31 -5.40 -14.00 4.60
CA VAL A 31 -5.86 -12.73 5.22
C VAL A 31 -5.08 -12.53 6.50
N ARG A 32 -4.50 -11.35 6.70
CA ARG A 32 -3.81 -10.94 7.92
C ARG A 32 -4.49 -9.70 8.50
N HIS A 33 -5.01 -9.82 9.70
CA HIS A 33 -5.50 -8.67 10.46
C HIS A 33 -4.36 -8.06 11.28
N TRP A 34 -4.02 -6.81 11.01
CA TRP A 34 -2.99 -6.05 11.73
C TRP A 34 -3.52 -5.52 13.05
N ASN A 35 -4.76 -5.01 13.01
CA ASN A 35 -5.53 -4.55 14.17
C ASN A 35 -7.04 -4.55 13.87
N GLU A 36 -7.84 -3.91 14.71
CA GLU A 36 -9.29 -3.82 14.50
C GLU A 36 -9.70 -2.99 13.27
N HIS A 37 -8.80 -2.17 12.72
CA HIS A 37 -9.09 -1.23 11.64
C HIS A 37 -8.33 -1.53 10.34
N LEU A 38 -7.33 -2.42 10.37
CA LEU A 38 -6.41 -2.63 9.26
C LEU A 38 -6.19 -4.12 9.00
N PHE A 39 -6.17 -4.51 7.74
CA PHE A 39 -5.87 -5.87 7.31
C PHE A 39 -5.21 -5.88 5.92
N SER A 40 -4.46 -6.91 5.63
CA SER A 40 -3.98 -7.23 4.29
C SER A 40 -4.46 -8.61 3.87
N PHE A 41 -4.47 -8.86 2.59
CA PHE A 41 -4.84 -10.16 2.03
C PHE A 41 -4.11 -10.40 0.72
N THR A 42 -3.88 -11.67 0.40
CA THR A 42 -3.34 -12.10 -0.88
C THR A 42 -4.40 -12.85 -1.68
N ILE A 43 -4.29 -12.75 -3.00
CA ILE A 43 -5.17 -13.44 -3.94
C ILE A 43 -4.34 -14.11 -5.05
N THR A 44 -4.96 -15.02 -5.77
CA THR A 44 -4.39 -15.56 -7.00
C THR A 44 -4.09 -14.43 -7.99
N ARG A 45 -3.04 -14.63 -8.79
CA ARG A 45 -2.69 -13.74 -9.90
C ARG A 45 -2.97 -14.44 -11.22
N PRO A 46 -3.80 -13.85 -12.11
CA PRO A 46 -4.00 -14.43 -13.44
C PRO A 46 -2.67 -14.53 -14.21
N PRO A 47 -2.39 -15.62 -14.92
CA PRO A 47 -1.10 -15.79 -15.64
C PRO A 47 -0.80 -14.68 -16.65
N SER A 48 -1.84 -14.04 -17.18
CA SER A 48 -1.71 -12.91 -18.14
C SER A 48 -1.65 -11.54 -17.46
N PHE A 49 -1.84 -11.46 -16.14
CA PHE A 49 -1.87 -10.18 -15.43
C PHE A 49 -0.46 -9.61 -15.29
N ARG A 50 -0.22 -8.48 -15.96
CA ARG A 50 1.05 -7.73 -15.89
C ARG A 50 0.77 -6.37 -15.31
N PHE A 51 1.65 -5.93 -14.40
CA PHE A 51 1.61 -4.60 -13.78
C PHE A 51 3.03 -4.15 -13.45
N ARG A 52 3.21 -2.85 -13.26
CA ARG A 52 4.45 -2.26 -12.73
C ARG A 52 4.28 -2.03 -11.24
N SER A 53 5.33 -2.26 -10.48
CA SER A 53 5.34 -2.00 -9.04
C SER A 53 4.91 -0.55 -8.76
N GLY A 54 3.93 -0.38 -7.85
CA GLY A 54 3.30 0.91 -7.54
C GLY A 54 1.94 1.17 -8.20
N GLU A 55 1.54 0.38 -9.21
CA GLU A 55 0.21 0.50 -9.82
C GLU A 55 -0.91 0.02 -8.90
N PHE A 56 -2.14 0.44 -9.22
CA PHE A 56 -3.38 -0.01 -8.58
C PHE A 56 -4.29 -0.74 -9.58
N VAL A 57 -5.28 -1.44 -9.06
CA VAL A 57 -6.27 -2.15 -9.86
C VAL A 57 -7.65 -2.02 -9.22
N MET A 58 -8.70 -2.16 -10.01
CA MET A 58 -10.07 -2.26 -9.49
C MET A 58 -10.28 -3.63 -8.89
N LEU A 59 -10.71 -3.67 -7.63
CA LEU A 59 -10.97 -4.89 -6.87
C LEU A 59 -12.32 -4.77 -6.16
N GLY A 60 -13.04 -5.87 -5.98
CA GLY A 60 -14.28 -5.83 -5.26
C GLY A 60 -15.06 -7.13 -5.16
N LEU A 61 -16.29 -7.00 -4.70
CA LEU A 61 -17.19 -8.10 -4.37
C LEU A 61 -18.50 -7.99 -5.18
N PRO A 62 -19.32 -9.06 -5.22
CA PRO A 62 -20.65 -8.97 -5.80
C PRO A 62 -21.50 -7.94 -5.05
N GLY A 63 -22.16 -7.07 -5.80
CA GLY A 63 -23.21 -6.21 -5.29
C GLY A 63 -24.60 -6.74 -5.69
N GLU A 64 -25.66 -6.05 -5.31
CA GLU A 64 -27.03 -6.46 -5.60
C GLU A 64 -27.31 -6.52 -7.11
N ARG A 65 -26.94 -5.50 -7.86
CA ARG A 65 -27.20 -5.37 -9.31
C ARG A 65 -25.92 -5.44 -10.14
N ARG A 66 -24.81 -4.94 -9.62
CA ARG A 66 -23.51 -4.87 -10.29
C ARG A 66 -22.37 -5.08 -9.27
N PRO A 67 -21.18 -5.50 -9.73
CA PRO A 67 -20.01 -5.59 -8.87
C PRO A 67 -19.72 -4.26 -8.14
N LEU A 68 -19.36 -4.36 -6.88
CA LEU A 68 -18.98 -3.25 -6.05
C LEU A 68 -17.45 -3.16 -6.06
N LEU A 69 -16.91 -2.27 -6.87
CA LEU A 69 -15.48 -2.15 -7.14
C LEU A 69 -14.90 -0.88 -6.51
N ARG A 70 -13.63 -0.95 -6.07
CA ARG A 70 -12.82 0.20 -5.66
C ARG A 70 -11.38 0.01 -6.16
N ALA A 71 -10.68 1.12 -6.33
CA ALA A 71 -9.25 1.12 -6.63
C ALA A 71 -8.45 0.68 -5.39
N TYR A 72 -7.55 -0.28 -5.59
CA TYR A 72 -6.63 -0.79 -4.58
C TYR A 72 -5.22 -0.80 -5.13
N SER A 73 -4.30 -0.09 -4.47
CA SER A 73 -2.89 -0.21 -4.78
C SER A 73 -2.41 -1.63 -4.51
N ILE A 74 -1.66 -2.17 -5.45
CA ILE A 74 -1.04 -3.49 -5.31
C ILE A 74 0.16 -3.33 -4.38
N ALA A 75 0.22 -4.12 -3.32
CA ALA A 75 1.30 -4.07 -2.33
C ALA A 75 2.40 -5.10 -2.61
N SER A 76 2.11 -6.16 -3.37
CA SER A 76 3.13 -7.09 -3.87
C SER A 76 3.93 -6.46 -5.02
N PRO A 77 5.22 -6.84 -5.21
CA PRO A 77 6.01 -6.37 -6.34
C PRO A 77 5.57 -7.03 -7.66
N ALA A 78 5.99 -6.46 -8.78
CA ALA A 78 5.59 -6.91 -10.11
C ALA A 78 5.99 -8.35 -10.44
N TRP A 79 7.01 -8.89 -9.80
CA TRP A 79 7.49 -10.26 -9.98
C TRP A 79 6.76 -11.31 -9.12
N ALA A 80 5.99 -10.89 -8.09
CA ALA A 80 5.33 -11.82 -7.17
C ALA A 80 4.28 -12.71 -7.88
N GLU A 81 4.15 -13.95 -7.43
CA GLU A 81 3.17 -14.91 -7.96
C GLU A 81 1.74 -14.65 -7.48
N GLU A 82 1.58 -13.98 -6.35
CA GLU A 82 0.30 -13.57 -5.77
C GLU A 82 0.19 -12.04 -5.74
N LEU A 83 -1.04 -11.54 -5.74
CA LEU A 83 -1.31 -10.12 -5.56
C LEU A 83 -1.68 -9.87 -4.11
N GLU A 84 -0.99 -8.92 -3.47
CA GLU A 84 -1.24 -8.50 -2.09
C GLU A 84 -1.86 -7.09 -2.06
N PHE A 85 -2.78 -6.90 -1.13
CA PHE A 85 -3.50 -5.64 -0.91
C PHE A 85 -3.56 -5.29 0.56
N LEU A 86 -3.45 -3.99 0.86
CA LEU A 86 -3.64 -3.44 2.20
C LEU A 86 -4.95 -2.63 2.24
N SER A 87 -5.81 -2.91 3.20
CA SER A 87 -7.14 -2.29 3.32
C SER A 87 -7.48 -1.89 4.74
N ILE A 88 -8.26 -0.82 4.85
CA ILE A 88 -8.89 -0.42 6.11
C ILE A 88 -10.27 -1.06 6.27
N LYS A 89 -10.68 -1.27 7.51
CA LYS A 89 -12.04 -1.71 7.86
C LYS A 89 -12.89 -0.48 8.13
N VAL A 90 -13.78 -0.13 7.20
CA VAL A 90 -14.77 0.93 7.39
C VAL A 90 -16.11 0.26 7.68
N PRO A 91 -16.67 0.35 8.90
CA PRO A 91 -17.87 -0.40 9.29
C PRO A 91 -19.05 -0.22 8.35
N ASP A 92 -19.32 1.02 7.92
CA ASP A 92 -20.43 1.38 7.05
C ASP A 92 -20.01 1.55 5.57
N GLY A 93 -18.77 1.19 5.23
CA GLY A 93 -18.28 1.25 3.86
C GLY A 93 -18.93 0.19 2.98
N PRO A 94 -19.54 0.54 1.83
CA PRO A 94 -20.28 -0.44 1.02
C PRO A 94 -19.47 -1.68 0.65
N LEU A 95 -18.19 -1.54 0.32
CA LEU A 95 -17.30 -2.65 0.01
C LEU A 95 -16.54 -3.14 1.25
N THR A 96 -15.92 -2.25 2.01
CA THR A 96 -15.00 -2.62 3.10
C THR A 96 -15.68 -3.32 4.26
N SER A 97 -16.98 -3.06 4.53
CA SER A 97 -17.78 -3.78 5.51
C SER A 97 -17.92 -5.27 5.19
N GLN A 98 -17.86 -5.64 3.91
CA GLN A 98 -17.90 -7.02 3.43
C GLN A 98 -16.47 -7.57 3.26
N LEU A 99 -15.59 -6.79 2.63
CA LEU A 99 -14.22 -7.20 2.33
C LEU A 99 -13.41 -7.55 3.58
N GLN A 100 -13.65 -6.87 4.72
CA GLN A 100 -13.01 -7.20 6.00
C GLN A 100 -13.34 -8.60 6.57
N ARG A 101 -14.37 -9.27 6.00
CA ARG A 101 -14.83 -10.60 6.43
C ARG A 101 -14.38 -11.73 5.53
N ILE A 102 -13.67 -11.41 4.44
CA ILE A 102 -13.16 -12.44 3.53
C ILE A 102 -12.21 -13.39 4.24
N ARG A 103 -12.16 -14.62 3.73
CA ARG A 103 -11.31 -15.70 4.24
C ARG A 103 -10.59 -16.38 3.07
N ALA A 104 -9.55 -17.11 3.38
CA ALA A 104 -8.90 -17.98 2.39
C ALA A 104 -9.94 -18.92 1.75
N GLY A 105 -9.94 -19.01 0.42
CA GLY A 105 -10.91 -19.74 -0.39
C GLY A 105 -12.07 -18.89 -0.91
N ASP A 106 -12.33 -17.71 -0.36
CA ASP A 106 -13.36 -16.81 -0.89
C ASP A 106 -12.94 -16.26 -2.27
N GLN A 107 -13.93 -15.87 -3.06
CA GLN A 107 -13.71 -15.31 -4.38
C GLN A 107 -14.05 -13.81 -4.41
N LEU A 108 -13.30 -13.06 -5.23
CA LEU A 108 -13.53 -11.65 -5.48
C LEU A 108 -13.27 -11.30 -6.95
N PHE A 109 -13.73 -10.13 -7.36
CA PHE A 109 -13.46 -9.58 -8.68
C PHE A 109 -12.15 -8.80 -8.71
N LEU A 110 -11.35 -9.03 -9.75
CA LEU A 110 -10.14 -8.26 -10.06
C LEU A 110 -10.28 -7.65 -11.46
N GLY A 111 -10.01 -6.37 -11.59
CA GLY A 111 -9.92 -5.68 -12.88
C GLY A 111 -8.77 -6.21 -13.72
N ARG A 112 -8.95 -6.32 -15.03
CA ARG A 112 -7.92 -6.85 -15.93
C ARG A 112 -6.81 -5.85 -16.23
N LYS A 113 -7.05 -4.56 -16.02
CA LYS A 113 -6.12 -3.48 -16.36
C LYS A 113 -5.65 -2.76 -15.10
N PRO A 114 -4.42 -3.02 -14.63
CA PRO A 114 -3.76 -2.17 -13.66
C PRO A 114 -3.45 -0.81 -14.29
N THR A 115 -3.33 0.21 -13.46
CA THR A 115 -3.01 1.58 -13.87
C THR A 115 -2.42 2.35 -12.68
N GLY A 116 -1.87 3.53 -12.95
CA GLY A 116 -1.30 4.40 -11.93
C GLY A 116 -0.02 5.05 -12.39
N THR A 117 0.35 6.14 -11.73
CA THR A 117 1.55 6.93 -12.02
C THR A 117 2.64 6.81 -10.95
N LEU A 118 2.36 6.15 -9.82
CA LEU A 118 3.36 5.92 -8.76
C LEU A 118 4.30 4.76 -9.11
N VAL A 119 4.90 4.85 -10.28
CA VAL A 119 5.83 3.83 -10.81
C VAL A 119 7.21 4.43 -11.01
N ALA A 120 8.25 3.60 -10.88
CA ALA A 120 9.63 4.06 -11.03
C ALA A 120 9.89 4.77 -12.37
N ASP A 121 9.26 4.29 -13.45
CA ASP A 121 9.41 4.83 -14.80
C ASP A 121 8.84 6.23 -14.99
N ALA A 122 7.95 6.68 -14.12
CA ALA A 122 7.42 8.05 -14.14
C ALA A 122 8.43 9.09 -13.56
N LEU A 123 9.47 8.62 -12.87
CA LEU A 123 10.45 9.50 -12.25
C LEU A 123 11.62 9.79 -13.19
N LEU A 124 12.03 11.04 -13.23
CA LEU A 124 13.32 11.41 -13.82
C LEU A 124 14.47 10.78 -13.02
N PRO A 125 15.67 10.63 -13.62
CA PRO A 125 16.85 10.19 -12.87
C PRO A 125 17.10 11.05 -11.63
N GLY A 126 17.54 10.42 -10.54
CA GLY A 126 17.85 11.09 -9.28
C GLY A 126 18.77 10.23 -8.42
N ARG A 127 19.22 10.76 -7.28
CA ARG A 127 20.09 10.03 -6.35
C ARG A 127 19.34 9.54 -5.11
N ARG A 128 18.39 10.37 -4.63
CA ARG A 128 17.59 10.05 -3.44
C ARG A 128 16.10 9.96 -3.82
N LEU A 129 15.42 8.97 -3.30
CA LEU A 129 13.97 8.79 -3.46
C LEU A 129 13.28 8.88 -2.09
N PHE A 130 12.32 9.76 -1.98
CA PHE A 130 11.46 9.90 -0.80
C PHE A 130 10.08 9.33 -1.11
N LEU A 131 9.68 8.31 -0.39
CA LEU A 131 8.37 7.65 -0.46
C LEU A 131 7.55 8.05 0.77
N LEU A 132 6.66 9.03 0.63
CA LEU A 132 5.97 9.66 1.75
C LEU A 132 4.53 9.14 1.85
N ALA A 133 4.28 8.27 2.83
CA ALA A 133 3.01 7.57 3.01
C ALA A 133 2.24 7.98 4.26
N THR A 134 0.91 8.03 4.15
CA THR A 134 0.03 7.99 5.32
C THR A 134 -0.92 6.79 5.26
N GLY A 135 -1.05 6.06 6.36
CA GLY A 135 -1.98 4.94 6.48
C GLY A 135 -1.78 3.87 5.39
N THR A 136 -2.86 3.51 4.70
CA THR A 136 -2.82 2.52 3.60
C THR A 136 -2.14 3.01 2.33
N GLY A 137 -1.78 4.29 2.23
CA GLY A 137 -0.90 4.81 1.18
C GLY A 137 0.49 4.17 1.17
N LEU A 138 0.81 3.38 2.19
CA LEU A 138 1.99 2.52 2.20
C LEU A 138 1.97 1.45 1.10
N ALA A 139 0.79 0.98 0.68
CA ALA A 139 0.67 -0.18 -0.21
C ALA A 139 1.49 -0.08 -1.52
N PRO A 140 1.39 0.98 -2.35
CA PRO A 140 2.19 1.09 -3.56
C PRO A 140 3.69 1.14 -3.27
N PHE A 141 4.09 1.70 -2.13
CA PHE A 141 5.48 1.76 -1.73
C PHE A 141 6.03 0.42 -1.25
N MET A 142 5.20 -0.43 -0.64
CA MET A 142 5.57 -1.82 -0.37
C MET A 142 5.83 -2.61 -1.65
N SER A 143 5.10 -2.31 -2.73
CA SER A 143 5.36 -2.89 -4.04
C SER A 143 6.71 -2.41 -4.60
N LEU A 144 6.98 -1.10 -4.54
CA LEU A 144 8.21 -0.51 -5.05
C LEU A 144 9.46 -0.97 -4.29
N VAL A 145 9.47 -0.93 -2.96
CA VAL A 145 10.67 -1.29 -2.18
C VAL A 145 11.00 -2.79 -2.22
N ARG A 146 10.09 -3.62 -2.72
CA ARG A 146 10.33 -5.04 -3.00
C ARG A 146 10.67 -5.33 -4.47
N ASP A 147 10.80 -4.29 -5.29
CA ASP A 147 11.18 -4.41 -6.71
C ASP A 147 12.66 -4.09 -6.88
N PRO A 148 13.48 -5.01 -7.42
CA PRO A 148 14.91 -4.76 -7.62
C PRO A 148 15.22 -3.51 -8.46
N ASP A 149 14.41 -3.21 -9.46
CA ASP A 149 14.64 -2.11 -10.39
C ASP A 149 14.73 -0.75 -9.70
N ILE A 150 14.06 -0.56 -8.55
CA ILE A 150 14.10 0.73 -7.84
C ILE A 150 15.49 0.99 -7.23
N TYR A 151 16.20 -0.06 -6.82
CA TYR A 151 17.54 0.03 -6.22
C TYR A 151 18.63 0.31 -7.23
N GLU A 152 18.40 -0.01 -8.51
CA GLU A 152 19.30 0.35 -9.59
C GLU A 152 19.20 1.84 -9.94
N ARG A 153 18.06 2.46 -9.64
CA ARG A 153 17.76 3.86 -10.02
C ARG A 153 18.14 4.87 -8.95
N PHE A 154 18.13 4.48 -7.67
CA PHE A 154 18.35 5.40 -6.54
C PHE A 154 19.39 4.85 -5.57
N ASN A 155 20.37 5.68 -5.21
CA ASN A 155 21.42 5.30 -4.27
C ASN A 155 20.89 5.26 -2.83
N GLN A 156 19.90 6.07 -2.51
CA GLN A 156 19.30 6.17 -1.18
C GLN A 156 17.79 6.34 -1.29
N MET A 157 17.06 5.61 -0.47
CA MET A 157 15.61 5.71 -0.39
C MET A 157 15.18 5.92 1.06
N VAL A 158 14.22 6.82 1.26
CA VAL A 158 13.59 7.06 2.56
C VAL A 158 12.10 6.76 2.45
N LEU A 159 11.65 5.73 3.12
CA LEU A 159 10.23 5.39 3.22
C LEU A 159 9.68 5.92 4.54
N VAL A 160 8.88 6.97 4.47
CA VAL A 160 8.14 7.51 5.63
C VAL A 160 6.76 6.88 5.69
N HIS A 161 6.42 6.29 6.82
CA HIS A 161 5.08 5.78 7.08
C HIS A 161 4.45 6.48 8.28
N SER A 162 3.58 7.45 8.01
CA SER A 162 2.90 8.23 9.05
C SER A 162 1.52 7.64 9.34
N VAL A 163 1.28 7.30 10.61
CA VAL A 163 0.04 6.70 11.09
C VAL A 163 -0.48 7.39 12.36
N ARG A 164 -1.70 7.05 12.77
CA ARG A 164 -2.29 7.60 14.00
C ARG A 164 -1.82 6.87 15.25
N GLN A 165 -1.83 5.56 15.22
CA GLN A 165 -1.52 4.68 16.35
C GLN A 165 -0.39 3.72 15.98
N VAL A 166 0.35 3.24 16.98
CA VAL A 166 1.45 2.29 16.76
C VAL A 166 0.97 1.00 16.09
N GLY A 167 -0.24 0.52 16.44
CA GLY A 167 -0.85 -0.66 15.82
C GLY A 167 -1.21 -0.51 14.35
N ASP A 168 -1.21 0.72 13.80
CA ASP A 168 -1.49 0.99 12.39
C ASP A 168 -0.23 0.84 11.50
N LEU A 169 0.95 0.60 12.09
CA LEU A 169 2.21 0.37 11.38
C LEU A 169 2.25 -1.05 10.78
N ALA A 170 1.43 -1.31 9.77
CA ALA A 170 1.51 -2.54 9.00
C ALA A 170 2.90 -2.69 8.37
N TYR A 171 3.36 -3.93 8.18
CA TYR A 171 4.68 -4.27 7.61
C TYR A 171 5.88 -3.68 8.38
N ARG A 172 5.66 -3.17 9.59
CA ARG A 172 6.73 -2.54 10.36
C ARG A 172 7.92 -3.48 10.56
N ALA A 173 7.67 -4.72 10.96
CA ALA A 173 8.75 -5.68 11.21
C ALA A 173 9.55 -5.97 9.94
N ASP A 174 8.88 -6.13 8.80
CA ASP A 174 9.50 -6.39 7.51
C ASP A 174 10.39 -5.19 7.07
N LEU A 175 9.89 -3.96 7.27
CA LEU A 175 10.62 -2.73 6.91
C LEU A 175 11.76 -2.42 7.89
N GLU A 176 11.59 -2.64 9.19
CA GLU A 176 12.64 -2.45 10.19
C GLU A 176 13.76 -3.50 10.07
N SER A 177 13.46 -4.68 9.53
CA SER A 177 14.46 -5.70 9.21
C SER A 177 15.07 -5.54 7.80
N HIS A 178 14.83 -4.41 7.13
CA HIS A 178 15.29 -4.16 5.76
C HIS A 178 14.90 -5.27 4.78
N LEU A 179 13.64 -5.74 4.88
CA LEU A 179 13.10 -6.82 4.05
C LEU A 179 13.91 -8.12 4.13
N ALA A 180 14.49 -8.43 5.30
CA ALA A 180 15.25 -9.66 5.53
C ALA A 180 14.44 -10.89 5.12
N GLY A 181 15.05 -11.74 4.31
CA GLY A 181 14.39 -12.94 3.73
C GLY A 181 13.73 -12.70 2.37
N ASP A 182 13.66 -11.46 1.88
CA ASP A 182 13.26 -11.21 0.50
C ASP A 182 14.41 -11.63 -0.44
N PRO A 183 14.17 -12.59 -1.36
CA PRO A 183 15.26 -13.21 -2.14
C PRO A 183 15.89 -12.26 -3.18
N LEU A 184 15.24 -11.15 -3.51
CA LEU A 184 15.68 -10.27 -4.57
C LEU A 184 16.23 -8.93 -4.09
N VAL A 185 15.82 -8.44 -2.92
CA VAL A 185 16.12 -7.06 -2.52
C VAL A 185 16.74 -6.90 -1.13
N GLN A 186 16.84 -7.96 -0.30
CA GLN A 186 17.30 -7.82 1.08
C GLN A 186 18.67 -7.13 1.22
N ASP A 187 19.62 -7.46 0.36
CA ASP A 187 20.98 -6.90 0.43
C ASP A 187 20.99 -5.41 0.03
N GLN A 188 20.25 -5.06 -1.02
CA GLN A 188 20.10 -3.67 -1.47
C GLN A 188 19.31 -2.85 -0.44
N ALA A 189 18.21 -3.42 0.10
CA ALA A 189 17.40 -2.76 1.11
C ALA A 189 18.21 -2.43 2.37
N LEU A 190 19.08 -3.35 2.81
CA LEU A 190 19.97 -3.10 3.95
C LEU A 190 20.90 -1.89 3.72
N LEU A 191 21.34 -1.67 2.49
CA LEU A 191 22.31 -0.63 2.15
C LEU A 191 21.67 0.70 1.76
N GLN A 192 20.49 0.66 1.15
CA GLN A 192 19.90 1.81 0.45
C GLN A 192 18.55 2.27 1.01
N LEU A 193 17.80 1.41 1.76
CA LEU A 193 16.47 1.73 2.26
C LEU A 193 16.50 2.16 3.72
N SER A 194 16.04 3.37 3.99
CA SER A 194 15.79 3.88 5.34
C SER A 194 14.29 3.90 5.61
N TYR A 195 13.82 3.22 6.64
CA TYR A 195 12.42 3.26 7.06
C TYR A 195 12.23 4.20 8.25
N LEU A 196 11.41 5.21 8.06
CA LEU A 196 11.08 6.23 9.07
C LEU A 196 9.57 6.15 9.44
N PRO A 197 9.17 5.27 10.37
CA PRO A 197 7.82 5.26 10.90
C PRO A 197 7.59 6.43 11.84
N THR A 198 6.46 7.11 11.71
CA THR A 198 6.04 8.19 12.63
C THR A 198 4.59 8.01 13.07
N VAL A 199 4.33 8.32 14.35
CA VAL A 199 3.00 8.16 14.96
C VAL A 199 2.51 9.52 15.44
N THR A 200 1.27 9.88 15.09
CA THR A 200 0.75 11.24 15.35
C THR A 200 -0.15 11.36 16.58
N ARG A 201 -0.62 10.23 17.16
CA ARG A 201 -1.59 10.25 18.26
C ARG A 201 -1.25 9.31 19.43
N ALA A 202 -0.04 8.78 19.47
CA ALA A 202 0.45 7.97 20.57
C ALA A 202 1.95 8.20 20.78
N PRO A 203 2.50 7.94 21.97
CA PRO A 203 3.94 7.96 22.19
C PRO A 203 4.65 6.94 21.30
N PHE A 204 5.70 7.39 20.63
CA PHE A 204 6.53 6.56 19.76
C PHE A 204 7.92 7.20 19.62
N ARG A 205 8.91 6.45 19.12
CA ARG A 205 10.28 6.95 18.92
C ARG A 205 10.37 8.16 17.99
N THR A 206 9.48 8.23 16.98
CA THR A 206 9.33 9.38 16.10
C THR A 206 7.87 9.78 16.08
N THR A 207 7.58 11.03 16.43
CA THR A 207 6.22 11.57 16.50
C THR A 207 6.09 12.79 15.60
N GLY A 208 4.88 13.02 15.11
CA GLY A 208 4.57 14.17 14.27
C GLY A 208 4.10 13.79 12.87
N ARG A 209 3.60 14.79 12.16
CA ARG A 209 3.25 14.68 10.75
C ARG A 209 4.49 14.80 9.88
N ILE A 210 4.41 14.38 8.63
CA ILE A 210 5.53 14.44 7.68
C ILE A 210 6.05 15.86 7.51
N ASP A 211 5.17 16.87 7.44
CA ASP A 211 5.56 18.28 7.37
C ASP A 211 6.50 18.67 8.54
N ALA A 212 6.16 18.27 9.76
CA ALA A 212 6.98 18.55 10.93
C ALA A 212 8.37 17.89 10.86
N LEU A 213 8.43 16.64 10.34
CA LEU A 213 9.71 15.94 10.17
C LEU A 213 10.59 16.57 9.08
N ILE A 214 10.00 17.26 8.14
CA ILE A 214 10.73 18.07 7.15
C ILE A 214 11.24 19.34 7.82
N ASP A 215 10.38 20.04 8.57
CA ASP A 215 10.70 21.34 9.19
C ASP A 215 11.80 21.24 10.28
N ASP A 216 11.79 20.17 11.06
CA ASP A 216 12.80 19.93 12.11
C ASP A 216 14.05 19.17 11.60
N GLY A 217 14.08 18.79 10.34
CA GLY A 217 15.19 18.08 9.69
C GLY A 217 15.28 16.59 9.98
N THR A 218 14.35 16.02 10.74
CA THR A 218 14.33 14.58 11.09
C THR A 218 14.27 13.71 9.81
N LEU A 219 13.54 14.14 8.79
CA LEU A 219 13.46 13.44 7.51
C LEU A 219 14.83 13.24 6.85
N PHE A 220 15.72 14.20 7.03
CA PHE A 220 17.06 14.23 6.43
C PHE A 220 18.16 13.76 7.40
N GLY A 221 17.76 13.11 8.49
CA GLY A 221 18.68 12.55 9.49
C GLY A 221 19.42 11.31 9.00
N PRO A 222 20.43 10.84 9.77
CA PRO A 222 21.14 9.59 9.46
C PRO A 222 20.16 8.38 9.32
N PRO A 223 20.46 7.44 8.41
CA PRO A 223 21.71 7.29 7.66
C PRO A 223 21.74 8.07 6.33
N LEU A 224 20.72 8.91 6.05
CA LEU A 224 20.67 9.68 4.81
C LEU A 224 21.87 10.64 4.73
N THR A 225 22.52 10.68 3.58
CA THR A 225 23.65 11.56 3.28
C THR A 225 23.27 12.66 2.31
N GLY A 226 24.03 13.75 2.29
CA GLY A 226 23.80 14.88 1.38
C GLY A 226 23.05 16.04 2.03
N PRO A 227 22.33 16.86 1.24
CA PRO A 227 21.59 18.04 1.72
C PRO A 227 20.59 17.70 2.80
N LYS A 228 20.47 18.60 3.81
CA LYS A 228 19.50 18.52 4.91
C LYS A 228 18.17 19.19 4.57
N ALA A 229 17.87 19.29 3.28
CA ALA A 229 16.63 19.78 2.70
C ALA A 229 16.37 19.01 1.40
N PHE A 230 15.22 19.18 0.83
CA PHE A 230 14.95 18.70 -0.53
C PHE A 230 15.77 19.48 -1.55
N ASP A 231 16.22 18.78 -2.59
CA ASP A 231 16.98 19.31 -3.70
C ASP A 231 16.40 18.72 -5.00
N PRO A 232 15.68 19.51 -5.82
CA PRO A 232 15.03 19.01 -7.03
C PRO A 232 16.01 18.46 -8.09
N GLU A 233 17.29 18.80 -8.01
CA GLU A 233 18.29 18.26 -8.93
C GLU A 233 18.59 16.78 -8.66
N ILE A 234 18.58 16.36 -7.39
CA ILE A 234 18.99 15.02 -6.99
C ILE A 234 17.89 14.18 -6.35
N ASP A 235 16.80 14.81 -5.89
CA ASP A 235 15.71 14.15 -5.18
C ASP A 235 14.51 13.85 -6.09
N ARG A 236 13.85 12.74 -5.78
CA ARG A 236 12.52 12.42 -6.32
C ARG A 236 11.61 12.09 -5.17
N VAL A 237 10.35 12.53 -5.27
CA VAL A 237 9.39 12.38 -4.17
C VAL A 237 8.11 11.76 -4.70
N MET A 238 7.65 10.71 -4.07
CA MET A 238 6.35 10.12 -4.30
C MET A 238 5.45 10.29 -3.08
N LEU A 239 4.20 10.69 -3.30
CA LEU A 239 3.21 10.94 -2.25
C LEU A 239 2.04 9.96 -2.38
N CYS A 240 1.69 9.26 -1.31
CA CYS A 240 0.49 8.43 -1.27
C CYS A 240 -0.18 8.43 0.10
N GLY A 241 -1.50 8.63 0.13
CA GLY A 241 -2.25 8.60 1.39
C GLY A 241 -3.39 9.60 1.47
N SER A 242 -3.52 10.33 2.58
CA SER A 242 -4.60 11.29 2.76
C SER A 242 -4.47 12.48 1.81
N MET A 243 -5.59 12.89 1.23
CA MET A 243 -5.62 14.07 0.32
C MET A 243 -5.10 15.35 0.97
N THR A 244 -5.29 15.51 2.28
CA THR A 244 -4.76 16.66 3.01
C THR A 244 -3.23 16.65 3.00
N MET A 245 -2.60 15.51 3.27
CA MET A 245 -1.14 15.37 3.22
C MET A 245 -0.62 15.58 1.81
N ILE A 246 -1.23 14.94 0.81
CA ILE A 246 -0.82 15.06 -0.59
C ILE A 246 -0.84 16.51 -1.03
N ARG A 247 -1.94 17.25 -0.80
CA ARG A 247 -2.05 18.67 -1.18
C ARG A 247 -1.04 19.56 -0.46
N SER A 248 -0.83 19.35 0.85
CA SER A 248 0.14 20.12 1.64
C SER A 248 1.55 19.93 1.11
N LEU A 249 1.97 18.67 0.93
CA LEU A 249 3.32 18.37 0.49
C LEU A 249 3.55 18.69 -0.99
N ALA A 250 2.56 18.51 -1.86
CA ALA A 250 2.67 18.90 -3.27
C ALA A 250 2.92 20.41 -3.39
N ALA A 251 2.09 21.25 -2.74
CA ALA A 251 2.29 22.69 -2.75
C ALA A 251 3.66 23.13 -2.19
N ARG A 252 4.16 22.42 -1.15
CA ARG A 252 5.51 22.67 -0.62
C ARG A 252 6.59 22.32 -1.64
N LEU A 253 6.52 21.13 -2.24
CA LEU A 253 7.50 20.65 -3.22
C LEU A 253 7.52 21.55 -4.47
N GLU A 254 6.36 22.00 -4.95
CA GLU A 254 6.25 22.97 -6.04
C GLU A 254 6.97 24.28 -5.68
N ALA A 255 6.78 24.81 -4.46
CA ALA A 255 7.46 26.01 -3.99
C ALA A 255 8.98 25.83 -3.85
N GLU A 256 9.45 24.60 -3.65
CA GLU A 256 10.87 24.20 -3.58
C GLU A 256 11.44 23.83 -4.98
N GLY A 257 10.66 24.00 -6.07
CA GLY A 257 11.12 23.85 -7.44
C GLY A 257 10.92 22.44 -8.05
N PHE A 258 10.18 21.56 -7.40
CA PHE A 258 9.80 20.28 -7.99
C PHE A 258 8.67 20.46 -9.01
N ALA A 259 8.76 19.73 -10.13
CA ALA A 259 7.67 19.64 -11.08
C ALA A 259 6.82 18.38 -10.80
N GLU A 260 5.49 18.51 -10.92
CA GLU A 260 4.60 17.36 -10.92
C GLU A 260 4.76 16.58 -12.24
N GLY A 261 4.89 15.23 -12.12
CA GLY A 261 5.06 14.31 -13.23
C GLY A 261 3.85 13.40 -13.44
#